data_1e524710becb2d38cb2ccf7cf4f43128
#
_entry.id   1e524710becb2d38cb2ccf7cf4f43128
#
_cell.length_a   1.000
_cell.length_b   1.000
_cell.length_c   1.000
_cell.angle_alpha   90.00
_cell.angle_beta   90.00
_cell.angle_gamma   90.00
#
_symmetry.space_group_name_H-M   'P 1'
#
loop_
_entity.id
_entity.type
_entity.pdbx_description
1 polymer ?
#
loop_
_entity_poly.entity_id
_entity_poly.type
_entity_poly.pdbx_seq_one_letter_code
_entity_poly.pdbx_strand_id
1 'polypeptide(L)'
;MDYHHLLEATGIVVSGVLFYSLAYGWFAPDDPRRRPFWIVTLGLVWGAITVVLMISRIETREGVFVDGRAIPIALIALFEGWGPGLIAGLTAAVYRVYLGGAGAPAGVLVILAVATAGGLAHRWAGGTERVRVHHAFALAIGTFFITFGGFSLLGDPGRTLFARVWPSYLLLTVAGLPMLALLMESIIERRQLAQERERFRAVLDDATDAVRIVDADTQRILDCNRADCELSGFARDAMVGRDSRQFWPDSGPSGAARPEPSPEARATGISRVLSVPFMTASGRTLAVDCSRRFVAYRGRRYEIVIYRDAGERLAAEEARREAASLRSVNLLAQAAAHEINNPLAIIMGYSQLLEDRLPAETEEGGWARTCRRAGGRIRDAVGRLNRIVRIESTEQSGALPPILDTERSAEKPDPDARGG
;
A
#
# COMPACT_ATOMS: atom_id res chain seq x y z
N MET A 1 -28.76 31.35 -39.47
CA MET A 1 -28.64 30.53 -38.27
C MET A 1 -27.55 31.22 -37.42
N ASP A 2 -27.95 31.76 -36.26
CA ASP A 2 -27.01 32.51 -35.46
C ASP A 2 -25.99 31.52 -34.79
N TYR A 3 -24.81 31.45 -35.38
CA TYR A 3 -23.71 30.66 -34.82
C TYR A 3 -23.39 31.00 -33.35
N HIS A 4 -23.82 32.17 -32.90
CA HIS A 4 -23.68 32.67 -31.55
C HIS A 4 -24.37 31.74 -30.52
N HIS A 5 -25.63 31.35 -30.77
CA HIS A 5 -26.39 30.48 -29.90
C HIS A 5 -25.82 29.03 -29.86
N LEU A 6 -25.23 28.58 -30.97
CA LEU A 6 -24.57 27.27 -31.00
C LEU A 6 -23.27 27.26 -30.15
N LEU A 7 -22.48 28.31 -30.25
CA LEU A 7 -21.29 28.51 -29.45
C LEU A 7 -21.60 28.65 -27.97
N GLU A 8 -22.63 29.43 -27.63
CA GLU A 8 -23.12 29.60 -26.26
C GLU A 8 -23.60 28.29 -25.66
N ALA A 9 -24.43 27.53 -26.36
CA ALA A 9 -24.92 26.22 -25.92
C ALA A 9 -23.78 25.23 -25.72
N THR A 10 -22.80 25.20 -26.64
CA THR A 10 -21.61 24.33 -26.52
C THR A 10 -20.76 24.71 -25.32
N GLY A 11 -20.56 26.03 -25.10
CA GLY A 11 -19.80 26.54 -23.95
C GLY A 11 -20.43 26.16 -22.61
N ILE A 12 -21.75 26.24 -22.50
CA ILE A 12 -22.51 25.87 -21.29
C ILE A 12 -22.36 24.39 -20.99
N VAL A 13 -22.49 23.51 -22.00
CA VAL A 13 -22.34 22.04 -21.76
C VAL A 13 -20.93 21.66 -21.46
N VAL A 14 -19.93 22.24 -22.14
CA VAL A 14 -18.51 22.04 -21.83
C VAL A 14 -18.20 22.47 -20.40
N SER A 15 -18.72 23.61 -19.96
CA SER A 15 -18.61 24.09 -18.57
C SER A 15 -19.22 23.09 -17.58
N GLY A 16 -20.36 22.48 -17.93
CA GLY A 16 -20.97 21.41 -17.15
C GLY A 16 -20.10 20.15 -17.04
N VAL A 17 -19.47 19.76 -18.14
CA VAL A 17 -18.52 18.62 -18.13
C VAL A 17 -17.28 18.92 -17.28
N LEU A 18 -16.75 20.14 -17.36
CA LEU A 18 -15.63 20.57 -16.51
C LEU A 18 -16.04 20.60 -15.03
N PHE A 19 -17.24 21.13 -14.73
CA PHE A 19 -17.79 21.10 -13.37
C PHE A 19 -17.95 19.66 -12.86
N TYR A 20 -18.51 18.77 -13.69
CA TYR A 20 -18.60 17.35 -13.36
C TYR A 20 -17.21 16.77 -13.06
N SER A 21 -16.22 17.12 -13.88
CA SER A 21 -14.83 16.72 -13.65
C SER A 21 -14.32 17.14 -12.29
N LEU A 22 -14.53 18.37 -11.88
CA LEU A 22 -14.11 18.88 -10.57
C LEU A 22 -14.92 18.24 -9.43
N ALA A 23 -16.25 18.24 -9.55
CA ALA A 23 -17.15 17.70 -8.54
C ALA A 23 -16.92 16.21 -8.27
N TYR A 24 -16.72 15.42 -9.31
CA TYR A 24 -16.44 14.00 -9.21
C TYR A 24 -15.16 13.72 -8.40
N GLY A 25 -14.14 14.59 -8.49
CA GLY A 25 -12.90 14.43 -7.73
C GLY A 25 -13.00 14.82 -6.28
N TRP A 26 -13.93 15.67 -5.93
CA TRP A 26 -14.06 16.19 -4.56
C TRP A 26 -15.15 15.50 -3.77
N PHE A 27 -16.20 15.05 -4.44
CA PHE A 27 -17.44 14.60 -3.81
C PHE A 27 -17.88 13.20 -4.24
N ALA A 28 -17.23 12.55 -5.23
CA ALA A 28 -17.61 11.20 -5.62
C ALA A 28 -17.47 10.26 -4.39
N PRO A 29 -18.56 9.67 -3.92
CA PRO A 29 -18.54 8.96 -2.67
C PRO A 29 -17.93 7.56 -2.86
N ASP A 30 -16.84 7.29 -2.19
CA ASP A 30 -16.39 5.92 -1.91
C ASP A 30 -17.34 5.25 -0.89
N ASP A 31 -18.13 6.06 -0.14
CA ASP A 31 -19.08 5.61 0.86
C ASP A 31 -20.48 5.41 0.25
N PRO A 32 -21.04 4.17 0.25
CA PRO A 32 -22.40 3.89 -0.22
C PRO A 32 -23.50 4.77 0.43
N ARG A 33 -23.27 5.26 1.66
CA ARG A 33 -24.22 6.12 2.38
C ARG A 33 -24.36 7.51 1.75
N ARG A 34 -23.33 7.99 1.06
CA ARG A 34 -23.32 9.30 0.39
C ARG A 34 -23.84 9.24 -1.03
N ARG A 35 -23.98 8.05 -1.59
CA ARG A 35 -24.46 7.85 -2.97
C ARG A 35 -25.81 8.49 -3.28
N PRO A 36 -26.85 8.42 -2.42
CA PRO A 36 -28.12 9.09 -2.69
C PRO A 36 -27.99 10.61 -2.78
N PHE A 37 -27.21 11.22 -1.90
CA PHE A 37 -26.94 12.66 -1.93
C PHE A 37 -26.22 13.05 -3.23
N TRP A 38 -25.24 12.28 -3.66
CA TRP A 38 -24.52 12.47 -4.91
C TRP A 38 -25.48 12.45 -6.12
N ILE A 39 -26.33 11.42 -6.20
CA ILE A 39 -27.33 11.27 -7.27
C ILE A 39 -28.22 12.49 -7.38
N VAL A 40 -28.76 12.98 -6.26
CA VAL A 40 -29.67 14.16 -6.23
C VAL A 40 -28.91 15.41 -6.62
N THR A 41 -27.76 15.66 -6.02
CA THR A 41 -26.96 16.87 -6.30
C THR A 41 -26.58 16.95 -7.77
N LEU A 42 -26.06 15.83 -8.32
CA LEU A 42 -25.64 15.77 -9.70
C LEU A 42 -26.82 15.97 -10.68
N GLY A 43 -27.93 15.29 -10.38
CA GLY A 43 -29.16 15.45 -11.17
C GLY A 43 -29.69 16.90 -11.18
N LEU A 44 -29.66 17.58 -10.03
CA LEU A 44 -30.07 18.99 -9.94
C LEU A 44 -29.12 19.93 -10.68
N VAL A 45 -27.82 19.72 -10.57
CA VAL A 45 -26.81 20.52 -11.29
C VAL A 45 -26.99 20.39 -12.80
N TRP A 46 -27.10 19.17 -13.32
CA TRP A 46 -27.31 18.94 -14.75
C TRP A 46 -28.69 19.39 -15.21
N GLY A 47 -29.70 19.30 -14.33
CA GLY A 47 -31.01 19.89 -14.55
C GLY A 47 -30.95 21.42 -14.69
N ALA A 48 -30.22 22.11 -13.82
CA ALA A 48 -29.97 23.53 -13.90
C ALA A 48 -29.25 23.94 -15.20
N ILE A 49 -28.19 23.20 -15.58
CA ILE A 49 -27.51 23.40 -16.87
C ILE A 49 -28.51 23.28 -18.03
N THR A 50 -29.38 22.29 -17.99
CA THR A 50 -30.41 22.09 -18.99
C THR A 50 -31.41 23.27 -19.04
N VAL A 51 -31.82 23.79 -17.88
CA VAL A 51 -32.67 24.96 -17.78
C VAL A 51 -32.00 26.22 -18.37
N VAL A 52 -30.71 26.43 -18.09
CA VAL A 52 -29.93 27.54 -18.67
C VAL A 52 -29.93 27.45 -20.21
N LEU A 53 -29.72 26.25 -20.78
CA LEU A 53 -29.82 26.03 -22.23
C LEU A 53 -31.21 26.33 -22.78
N MET A 54 -32.26 26.06 -22.00
CA MET A 54 -33.64 26.39 -22.40
C MET A 54 -33.94 27.88 -22.31
N ILE A 55 -33.18 28.65 -21.52
CA ILE A 55 -33.28 30.12 -21.49
C ILE A 55 -32.65 30.72 -22.75
N SER A 56 -31.49 30.19 -23.20
CA SER A 56 -30.80 30.60 -24.44
C SER A 56 -31.39 29.97 -25.70
N ARG A 57 -32.72 29.79 -25.73
CA ARG A 57 -33.43 29.10 -26.81
C ARG A 57 -33.64 29.99 -28.04
N ILE A 58 -33.75 29.36 -29.21
CA ILE A 58 -34.21 30.02 -30.45
C ILE A 58 -35.72 29.81 -30.58
N GLU A 59 -36.49 30.90 -30.53
CA GLU A 59 -37.91 30.84 -30.80
C GLU A 59 -38.15 30.81 -32.32
N THR A 60 -38.73 29.72 -32.79
CA THR A 60 -38.94 29.49 -34.22
C THR A 60 -40.40 29.80 -34.65
N ARG A 61 -41.33 29.63 -33.72
CA ARG A 61 -42.74 30.03 -33.78
C ARG A 61 -43.28 30.21 -32.37
N GLU A 62 -44.41 30.92 -32.21
CA GLU A 62 -45.04 31.09 -30.90
C GLU A 62 -45.20 29.75 -30.14
N GLY A 63 -44.49 29.62 -29.01
CA GLY A 63 -44.52 28.46 -28.13
C GLY A 63 -43.78 27.21 -28.61
N VAL A 64 -43.03 27.25 -29.74
CA VAL A 64 -42.19 26.15 -30.20
C VAL A 64 -40.74 26.60 -30.21
N PHE A 65 -39.94 25.93 -29.35
CA PHE A 65 -38.55 26.27 -29.09
C PHE A 65 -37.61 25.14 -29.52
N VAL A 66 -36.48 25.51 -30.12
CA VAL A 66 -35.38 24.60 -30.46
C VAL A 66 -34.20 24.99 -29.60
N ASP A 67 -33.69 24.04 -28.82
CA ASP A 67 -32.58 24.22 -27.95
C ASP A 67 -31.77 22.90 -27.80
N GLY A 68 -30.61 22.96 -27.15
CA GLY A 68 -29.73 21.83 -26.92
C GLY A 68 -30.02 20.98 -25.66
N ARG A 69 -31.21 21.11 -25.05
CA ARG A 69 -31.58 20.50 -23.75
C ARG A 69 -31.43 18.99 -23.69
N ALA A 70 -31.52 18.30 -24.80
CA ALA A 70 -31.41 16.84 -24.85
C ALA A 70 -30.00 16.34 -24.54
N ILE A 71 -28.96 17.12 -24.87
CA ILE A 71 -27.58 16.72 -24.72
C ILE A 71 -27.16 16.51 -23.25
N PRO A 72 -27.34 17.51 -22.35
CA PRO A 72 -26.93 17.31 -20.94
C PRO A 72 -27.74 16.23 -20.25
N ILE A 73 -29.04 16.08 -20.56
CA ILE A 73 -29.86 15.00 -19.99
C ILE A 73 -29.38 13.64 -20.49
N ALA A 74 -29.14 13.50 -21.79
CA ALA A 74 -28.62 12.26 -22.38
C ALA A 74 -27.23 11.88 -21.80
N LEU A 75 -26.36 12.90 -21.68
CA LEU A 75 -25.00 12.70 -21.20
C LEU A 75 -24.98 12.23 -19.74
N ILE A 76 -25.68 12.91 -18.84
CA ILE A 76 -25.70 12.53 -17.43
C ILE A 76 -26.41 11.19 -17.21
N ALA A 77 -27.48 10.91 -17.96
CA ALA A 77 -28.18 9.63 -17.90
C ALA A 77 -27.29 8.48 -18.43
N LEU A 78 -26.44 8.72 -19.45
CA LEU A 78 -25.52 7.74 -20.00
C LEU A 78 -24.41 7.40 -19.02
N PHE A 79 -23.82 8.39 -18.35
CA PHE A 79 -22.69 8.15 -17.45
C PHE A 79 -23.10 7.74 -16.04
N GLU A 80 -24.11 8.37 -15.44
CA GLU A 80 -24.54 8.16 -14.06
C GLU A 80 -25.84 7.34 -13.91
N GLY A 81 -26.47 7.00 -15.03
CA GLY A 81 -27.65 6.15 -15.07
C GLY A 81 -28.97 6.88 -14.76
N TRP A 82 -29.97 6.07 -14.35
CA TRP A 82 -31.35 6.49 -14.17
C TRP A 82 -31.56 7.62 -13.16
N GLY A 83 -30.89 7.54 -12.02
CA GLY A 83 -31.12 8.46 -10.90
C GLY A 83 -30.86 9.92 -11.29
N PRO A 84 -29.65 10.33 -11.59
CA PRO A 84 -29.30 11.69 -11.99
C PRO A 84 -29.98 12.09 -13.30
N GLY A 85 -30.11 11.16 -14.27
CA GLY A 85 -30.75 11.42 -15.55
C GLY A 85 -32.22 11.80 -15.41
N LEU A 86 -33.00 11.09 -14.59
CA LEU A 86 -34.42 11.40 -14.33
C LEU A 86 -34.58 12.69 -13.51
N ILE A 87 -33.74 12.96 -12.52
CA ILE A 87 -33.79 14.20 -11.76
C ILE A 87 -33.52 15.40 -12.66
N ALA A 88 -32.50 15.33 -13.53
CA ALA A 88 -32.20 16.36 -14.50
C ALA A 88 -33.36 16.54 -15.51
N GLY A 89 -33.92 15.43 -16.01
CA GLY A 89 -35.07 15.42 -16.89
C GLY A 89 -36.33 16.04 -16.24
N LEU A 90 -36.64 15.67 -14.99
CA LEU A 90 -37.77 16.23 -14.25
C LEU A 90 -37.60 17.74 -14.00
N THR A 91 -36.40 18.18 -13.62
CA THR A 91 -36.09 19.61 -13.45
C THR A 91 -36.36 20.39 -14.76
N ALA A 92 -35.87 19.86 -15.87
CA ALA A 92 -36.09 20.44 -17.20
C ALA A 92 -37.58 20.37 -17.64
N ALA A 93 -38.31 19.30 -17.31
CA ALA A 93 -39.71 19.13 -17.61
C ALA A 93 -40.59 20.13 -16.84
N VAL A 94 -40.32 20.36 -15.55
CA VAL A 94 -41.00 21.38 -14.76
C VAL A 94 -40.81 22.77 -15.39
N TYR A 95 -39.58 23.12 -15.75
CA TYR A 95 -39.34 24.40 -16.43
C TYR A 95 -40.00 24.46 -17.82
N ARG A 96 -40.09 23.37 -18.56
CA ARG A 96 -40.78 23.31 -19.85
C ARG A 96 -42.26 23.56 -19.73
N VAL A 97 -42.89 23.02 -18.68
CA VAL A 97 -44.31 23.30 -18.37
C VAL A 97 -44.51 24.79 -18.00
N TYR A 98 -43.60 25.33 -17.18
CA TYR A 98 -43.63 26.75 -16.81
C TYR A 98 -43.57 27.69 -18.04
N LEU A 99 -42.73 27.36 -19.04
CA LEU A 99 -42.64 28.12 -20.29
C LEU A 99 -43.93 28.10 -21.13
N GLY A 100 -44.76 27.07 -20.96
CA GLY A 100 -46.03 26.94 -21.67
C GLY A 100 -45.87 26.73 -23.18
N GLY A 101 -46.97 27.09 -23.91
CA GLY A 101 -47.05 26.99 -25.35
C GLY A 101 -47.55 25.65 -25.89
N ALA A 102 -47.97 25.61 -27.15
CA ALA A 102 -48.53 24.41 -27.78
C ALA A 102 -47.61 23.20 -27.82
N GLY A 103 -46.30 23.45 -27.83
CA GLY A 103 -45.27 22.40 -27.83
C GLY A 103 -44.86 21.88 -26.44
N ALA A 104 -45.48 22.36 -25.33
CA ALA A 104 -45.07 21.97 -23.98
C ALA A 104 -45.27 20.48 -23.71
N PRO A 105 -46.40 19.83 -24.03
CA PRO A 105 -46.56 18.38 -23.78
C PRO A 105 -45.58 17.52 -24.55
N ALA A 106 -45.39 17.82 -25.85
CA ALA A 106 -44.43 17.12 -26.69
C ALA A 106 -42.98 17.30 -26.18
N GLY A 107 -42.65 18.53 -25.73
CA GLY A 107 -41.31 18.79 -25.15
C GLY A 107 -41.03 18.03 -23.85
N VAL A 108 -42.03 17.90 -22.97
CA VAL A 108 -41.92 17.09 -21.74
C VAL A 108 -41.73 15.63 -22.09
N LEU A 109 -42.47 15.08 -23.04
CA LEU A 109 -42.33 13.71 -23.51
C LEU A 109 -40.92 13.43 -24.03
N VAL A 110 -40.37 14.32 -24.87
CA VAL A 110 -39.01 14.21 -25.40
C VAL A 110 -37.99 14.22 -24.27
N ILE A 111 -38.09 15.11 -23.30
CA ILE A 111 -37.19 15.20 -22.15
C ILE A 111 -37.15 13.87 -21.38
N LEU A 112 -38.33 13.35 -21.03
CA LEU A 112 -38.41 12.07 -20.29
C LEU A 112 -37.96 10.88 -21.12
N ALA A 113 -38.27 10.85 -22.43
CA ALA A 113 -37.83 9.80 -23.32
C ALA A 113 -36.29 9.78 -23.48
N VAL A 114 -35.66 10.96 -23.58
CA VAL A 114 -34.20 11.08 -23.64
C VAL A 114 -33.54 10.62 -22.32
N ALA A 115 -34.10 11.03 -21.18
CA ALA A 115 -33.59 10.58 -19.87
C ALA A 115 -33.69 9.06 -19.72
N THR A 116 -34.79 8.45 -20.16
CA THR A 116 -34.99 7.00 -20.14
C THR A 116 -34.03 6.27 -21.11
N ALA A 117 -33.90 6.81 -22.34
CA ALA A 117 -32.96 6.25 -23.32
C ALA A 117 -31.51 6.29 -22.82
N GLY A 118 -31.08 7.37 -22.17
CA GLY A 118 -29.76 7.47 -21.54
C GLY A 118 -29.55 6.45 -20.43
N GLY A 119 -30.55 6.28 -19.54
CA GLY A 119 -30.51 5.26 -18.50
C GLY A 119 -30.47 3.82 -19.03
N LEU A 120 -31.16 3.53 -20.15
CA LEU A 120 -31.08 2.25 -20.85
C LEU A 120 -29.70 2.04 -21.46
N ALA A 121 -29.12 3.08 -22.09
CA ALA A 121 -27.78 3.04 -22.64
C ALA A 121 -26.72 2.81 -21.55
N HIS A 122 -26.87 3.43 -20.38
CA HIS A 122 -26.03 3.16 -19.22
C HIS A 122 -26.09 1.70 -18.77
N ARG A 123 -27.30 1.14 -18.69
CA ARG A 123 -27.49 -0.27 -18.33
C ARG A 123 -26.89 -1.22 -19.38
N TRP A 124 -27.02 -0.88 -20.66
CA TRP A 124 -26.41 -1.61 -21.75
C TRP A 124 -24.87 -1.56 -21.69
N ALA A 125 -24.30 -0.41 -21.35
CA ALA A 125 -22.85 -0.27 -21.15
C ALA A 125 -22.33 -1.09 -19.95
N GLY A 126 -23.16 -1.35 -18.95
CA GLY A 126 -22.78 -2.08 -17.73
C GLY A 126 -22.14 -1.21 -16.66
N GLY A 127 -22.44 0.08 -16.64
CA GLY A 127 -22.00 1.04 -15.63
C GLY A 127 -21.07 2.13 -16.15
N THR A 128 -20.85 3.16 -15.33
CA THR A 128 -20.10 4.38 -15.66
C THR A 128 -18.72 4.12 -16.28
N GLU A 129 -17.98 3.18 -15.72
CA GLU A 129 -16.60 2.85 -16.15
C GLU A 129 -16.52 2.12 -17.50
N ARG A 130 -17.64 1.55 -17.94
CA ARG A 130 -17.76 0.79 -19.19
C ARG A 130 -18.41 1.54 -20.32
N VAL A 131 -18.86 2.78 -20.07
CA VAL A 131 -19.35 3.65 -21.13
C VAL A 131 -18.23 3.93 -22.12
N ARG A 132 -18.51 3.72 -23.40
CA ARG A 132 -17.62 3.98 -24.52
C ARG A 132 -18.32 4.83 -25.56
N VAL A 133 -17.55 5.47 -26.44
CA VAL A 133 -18.05 6.38 -27.46
C VAL A 133 -19.17 5.78 -28.34
N HIS A 134 -19.16 4.48 -28.61
CA HIS A 134 -20.20 3.84 -29.42
C HIS A 134 -21.59 3.82 -28.72
N HIS A 135 -21.62 3.76 -27.38
CA HIS A 135 -22.88 3.91 -26.63
C HIS A 135 -23.44 5.33 -26.78
N ALA A 136 -22.55 6.34 -26.79
CA ALA A 136 -22.93 7.72 -27.01
C ALA A 136 -23.44 7.96 -28.44
N PHE A 137 -22.84 7.34 -29.46
CA PHE A 137 -23.33 7.37 -30.82
C PHE A 137 -24.73 6.74 -30.94
N ALA A 138 -24.95 5.57 -30.37
CA ALA A 138 -26.25 4.92 -30.36
C ALA A 138 -27.31 5.79 -29.68
N LEU A 139 -26.97 6.40 -28.52
CA LEU A 139 -27.84 7.31 -27.80
C LEU A 139 -28.11 8.61 -28.59
N ALA A 140 -27.10 9.13 -29.30
CA ALA A 140 -27.25 10.33 -30.14
C ALA A 140 -28.26 10.10 -31.27
N ILE A 141 -28.16 8.96 -31.96
CA ILE A 141 -29.13 8.54 -33.00
C ILE A 141 -30.51 8.36 -32.38
N GLY A 142 -30.62 7.68 -31.24
CA GLY A 142 -31.90 7.54 -30.51
C GLY A 142 -32.50 8.88 -30.12
N THR A 143 -31.69 9.80 -29.59
CA THR A 143 -32.10 11.15 -29.20
C THR A 143 -32.62 11.95 -30.42
N PHE A 144 -31.95 11.82 -31.57
CA PHE A 144 -32.43 12.44 -32.81
C PHE A 144 -33.84 11.95 -33.20
N PHE A 145 -34.08 10.63 -33.21
CA PHE A 145 -35.38 10.07 -33.54
C PHE A 145 -36.45 10.35 -32.49
N ILE A 146 -36.10 10.36 -31.19
CA ILE A 146 -37.03 10.78 -30.13
C ILE A 146 -37.48 12.22 -30.33
N THR A 147 -36.56 13.10 -30.69
CA THR A 147 -36.87 14.51 -30.93
C THR A 147 -37.73 14.67 -32.19
N PHE A 148 -37.42 13.95 -33.27
CA PHE A 148 -38.26 13.91 -34.48
C PHE A 148 -39.67 13.44 -34.14
N GLY A 149 -39.82 12.39 -33.34
CA GLY A 149 -41.13 11.93 -32.84
C GLY A 149 -41.89 13.03 -32.10
N GLY A 150 -41.21 13.75 -31.18
CA GLY A 150 -41.79 14.88 -30.45
C GLY A 150 -42.32 16.00 -31.38
N PHE A 151 -41.54 16.37 -32.40
CA PHE A 151 -42.03 17.34 -33.41
C PHE A 151 -43.19 16.78 -34.22
N SER A 152 -43.21 15.50 -34.52
CA SER A 152 -44.27 14.84 -35.28
C SER A 152 -45.61 14.82 -34.54
N LEU A 153 -45.60 14.84 -33.20
CA LEU A 153 -46.81 14.97 -32.36
C LEU A 153 -47.52 16.30 -32.52
N LEU A 154 -46.83 17.34 -33.03
CA LEU A 154 -47.41 18.64 -33.31
C LEU A 154 -48.10 18.72 -34.70
N GLY A 155 -48.19 17.58 -35.40
CA GLY A 155 -48.76 17.47 -36.73
C GLY A 155 -47.91 18.11 -37.84
N ASP A 156 -48.53 18.56 -38.93
CA ASP A 156 -47.83 19.15 -40.07
C ASP A 156 -47.00 20.39 -39.74
N PRO A 157 -47.44 21.30 -38.84
CA PRO A 157 -46.57 22.42 -38.40
C PRO A 157 -45.26 21.97 -37.74
N GLY A 158 -45.31 20.92 -36.94
CA GLY A 158 -44.10 20.37 -36.30
C GLY A 158 -43.17 19.71 -37.31
N ARG A 159 -43.70 18.91 -38.23
CA ARG A 159 -42.88 18.23 -39.28
C ARG A 159 -42.18 19.23 -40.20
N THR A 160 -42.88 20.28 -40.62
CA THR A 160 -42.31 21.35 -41.48
C THR A 160 -41.21 22.12 -40.73
N LEU A 161 -41.39 22.37 -39.43
CA LEU A 161 -40.40 23.01 -38.64
C LEU A 161 -39.17 22.12 -38.46
N PHE A 162 -39.36 20.84 -38.14
CA PHE A 162 -38.26 19.90 -38.03
C PHE A 162 -37.48 19.77 -39.35
N ALA A 163 -38.16 19.76 -40.49
CA ALA A 163 -37.52 19.72 -41.80
C ALA A 163 -36.58 20.91 -42.07
N ARG A 164 -36.71 22.03 -41.34
CA ARG A 164 -35.81 23.19 -41.45
C ARG A 164 -34.61 23.08 -40.50
N VAL A 165 -34.78 22.46 -39.32
CA VAL A 165 -33.75 22.46 -38.27
C VAL A 165 -33.00 21.14 -38.16
N TRP A 166 -33.47 20.05 -38.81
CA TRP A 166 -32.90 18.71 -38.67
C TRP A 166 -31.40 18.61 -39.00
N PRO A 167 -30.83 19.32 -40.01
CA PRO A 167 -29.40 19.13 -40.31
C PRO A 167 -28.52 19.64 -39.18
N SER A 168 -28.89 20.79 -38.61
CA SER A 168 -28.18 21.38 -37.48
C SER A 168 -28.37 20.58 -36.21
N TYR A 169 -29.58 20.06 -35.98
CA TYR A 169 -29.89 19.24 -34.83
C TYR A 169 -29.18 17.86 -34.92
N LEU A 170 -29.08 17.29 -36.12
CA LEU A 170 -28.34 16.09 -36.38
C LEU A 170 -26.87 16.30 -36.06
N LEU A 171 -26.27 17.38 -36.58
CA LEU A 171 -24.89 17.71 -36.30
C LEU A 171 -24.64 17.87 -34.80
N LEU A 172 -25.50 18.62 -34.13
CA LEU A 172 -25.40 18.87 -32.68
C LEU A 172 -25.49 17.57 -31.86
N THR A 173 -26.42 16.67 -32.23
CA THR A 173 -26.59 15.42 -31.48
C THR A 173 -25.55 14.36 -31.84
N VAL A 174 -25.32 14.08 -33.14
CA VAL A 174 -24.47 12.98 -33.61
C VAL A 174 -22.98 13.31 -33.53
N ALA A 175 -22.60 14.59 -33.61
CA ALA A 175 -21.24 15.01 -33.39
C ALA A 175 -20.99 15.47 -31.93
N GLY A 176 -21.90 16.30 -31.40
CA GLY A 176 -21.75 16.96 -30.09
C GLY A 176 -21.78 15.96 -28.92
N LEU A 177 -22.81 15.09 -28.87
CA LEU A 177 -22.94 14.16 -27.74
C LEU A 177 -21.80 13.15 -27.65
N PRO A 178 -21.35 12.48 -28.72
CA PRO A 178 -20.18 11.60 -28.66
C PRO A 178 -18.89 12.34 -28.36
N MET A 179 -18.70 13.59 -28.85
CA MET A 179 -17.51 14.38 -28.53
C MET A 179 -17.45 14.72 -27.04
N LEU A 180 -18.56 15.12 -26.43
CA LEU A 180 -18.66 15.36 -25.00
C LEU A 180 -18.49 14.07 -24.18
N ALA A 181 -19.02 12.95 -24.69
CA ALA A 181 -18.82 11.64 -24.08
C ALA A 181 -17.36 11.20 -24.10
N LEU A 182 -16.64 11.42 -25.19
CA LEU A 182 -15.17 11.19 -25.26
C LEU A 182 -14.42 12.02 -24.23
N LEU A 183 -14.80 13.28 -24.04
CA LEU A 183 -14.21 14.14 -23.03
C LEU A 183 -14.47 13.59 -21.62
N MET A 184 -15.69 13.19 -21.32
CA MET A 184 -16.02 12.57 -20.03
C MET A 184 -15.28 11.24 -19.81
N GLU A 185 -15.24 10.37 -20.81
CA GLU A 185 -14.51 9.10 -20.78
C GLU A 185 -13.01 9.35 -20.45
N SER A 186 -12.38 10.29 -21.16
CA SER A 186 -10.96 10.62 -20.93
C SER A 186 -10.69 11.16 -19.52
N ILE A 187 -11.63 11.91 -18.95
CA ILE A 187 -11.54 12.44 -17.58
C ILE A 187 -11.64 11.30 -16.57
N ILE A 188 -12.59 10.39 -16.76
CA ILE A 188 -12.79 9.24 -15.87
C ILE A 188 -11.58 8.30 -15.91
N GLU A 189 -11.08 7.96 -17.10
CA GLU A 189 -9.88 7.10 -17.25
C GLU A 189 -8.64 7.70 -16.58
N ARG A 190 -8.37 8.98 -16.80
CA ARG A 190 -7.21 9.64 -16.17
C ARG A 190 -7.30 9.61 -14.64
N ARG A 191 -8.49 9.74 -14.08
CA ARG A 191 -8.71 9.69 -12.63
C ARG A 191 -8.57 8.31 -12.07
N GLN A 192 -9.11 7.28 -12.74
CA GLN A 192 -8.92 5.89 -12.34
C GLN A 192 -7.44 5.54 -12.27
N LEU A 193 -6.67 5.89 -13.30
CA LEU A 193 -5.23 5.70 -13.33
C LEU A 193 -4.51 6.45 -12.19
N ALA A 194 -4.95 7.67 -11.85
CA ALA A 194 -4.40 8.41 -10.73
C ALA A 194 -4.70 7.74 -9.39
N GLN A 195 -5.96 7.32 -9.17
CA GLN A 195 -6.37 6.60 -7.95
C GLN A 195 -5.69 5.25 -7.80
N GLU A 196 -5.55 4.48 -8.88
CA GLU A 196 -4.79 3.21 -8.86
C GLU A 196 -3.33 3.44 -8.48
N ARG A 197 -2.71 4.50 -9.00
CA ARG A 197 -1.34 4.88 -8.62
C ARG A 197 -1.25 5.26 -7.14
N GLU A 198 -2.19 6.03 -6.63
CA GLU A 198 -2.23 6.43 -5.22
C GLU A 198 -2.45 5.21 -4.31
N ARG A 199 -3.39 4.33 -4.66
CA ARG A 199 -3.63 3.08 -3.92
C ARG A 199 -2.40 2.19 -3.91
N PHE A 200 -1.78 1.99 -5.06
CA PHE A 200 -0.55 1.19 -5.16
C PHE A 200 0.57 1.80 -4.30
N ARG A 201 0.71 3.12 -4.33
CA ARG A 201 1.69 3.83 -3.50
C ARG A 201 1.39 3.69 -2.02
N ALA A 202 0.14 3.86 -1.59
CA ALA A 202 -0.26 3.71 -0.19
C ALA A 202 0.04 2.29 0.33
N VAL A 203 -0.23 1.25 -0.48
CA VAL A 203 0.10 -0.14 -0.12
C VAL A 203 1.61 -0.36 0.00
N LEU A 204 2.41 0.24 -0.90
CA LEU A 204 3.87 0.16 -0.80
C LEU A 204 4.41 0.91 0.42
N ASP A 205 3.85 2.08 0.72
CA ASP A 205 4.29 2.91 1.86
C ASP A 205 3.88 2.33 3.22
N ASP A 206 2.82 1.51 3.26
CA ASP A 206 2.37 0.78 4.46
C ASP A 206 3.15 -0.52 4.70
N ALA A 207 3.96 -0.95 3.74
CA ALA A 207 4.80 -2.12 3.91
C ALA A 207 5.89 -1.86 4.97
N THR A 208 6.06 -2.80 5.91
CA THR A 208 7.05 -2.73 6.98
C THR A 208 8.48 -2.92 6.48
N ASP A 209 8.65 -3.69 5.40
CA ASP A 209 9.96 -3.90 4.78
C ASP A 209 10.31 -2.70 3.87
N ALA A 210 11.56 -2.29 3.87
CA ALA A 210 12.07 -1.28 2.97
C ALA A 210 12.11 -1.82 1.53
N VAL A 211 11.36 -1.18 0.62
CA VAL A 211 11.25 -1.59 -0.79
C VAL A 211 11.81 -0.51 -1.70
N ARG A 212 12.71 -0.90 -2.58
CA ARG A 212 13.33 -0.02 -3.59
C ARG A 212 13.15 -0.62 -4.98
N ILE A 213 12.75 0.20 -5.92
CA ILE A 213 12.62 -0.16 -7.34
C ILE A 213 13.76 0.50 -8.10
N VAL A 214 14.54 -0.29 -8.81
CA VAL A 214 15.73 0.15 -9.53
C VAL A 214 15.61 -0.26 -10.98
N ASP A 215 16.04 0.59 -11.88
CA ASP A 215 16.24 0.21 -13.28
C ASP A 215 17.45 -0.73 -13.38
N ALA A 216 17.22 -1.96 -13.82
CA ALA A 216 18.25 -3.00 -13.79
C ALA A 216 19.43 -2.71 -14.74
N ASP A 217 19.21 -1.93 -15.79
CA ASP A 217 20.23 -1.62 -16.81
C ASP A 217 21.06 -0.40 -16.40
N THR A 218 20.43 0.64 -15.88
CA THR A 218 21.09 1.90 -15.48
C THR A 218 21.47 1.96 -14.01
N GLN A 219 20.94 1.06 -13.19
CA GLN A 219 21.08 1.03 -11.73
C GLN A 219 20.55 2.28 -11.03
N ARG A 220 19.69 3.08 -11.70
CA ARG A 220 19.04 4.24 -11.09
C ARG A 220 17.83 3.84 -10.28
N ILE A 221 17.68 4.44 -9.11
CA ILE A 221 16.50 4.29 -8.27
C ILE A 221 15.32 4.97 -8.95
N LEU A 222 14.29 4.21 -9.25
CA LEU A 222 13.05 4.71 -9.87
C LEU A 222 12.02 5.09 -8.81
N ASP A 223 11.97 4.31 -7.72
CA ASP A 223 11.05 4.53 -6.62
C ASP A 223 11.53 3.84 -5.34
N CYS A 224 11.01 4.31 -4.19
CA CYS A 224 11.22 3.69 -2.89
C CYS A 224 10.01 3.95 -2.00
N ASN A 225 9.76 3.06 -1.03
CA ASN A 225 8.68 3.24 -0.08
C ASN A 225 9.16 4.02 1.17
N ARG A 226 8.19 4.31 2.04
CA ARG A 226 8.42 5.03 3.31
C ARG A 226 9.44 4.30 4.19
N ALA A 227 9.32 2.96 4.32
CA ALA A 227 10.23 2.17 5.14
C ALA A 227 11.69 2.24 4.62
N ASP A 228 11.92 2.32 3.29
CA ASP A 228 13.26 2.52 2.73
C ASP A 228 13.82 3.91 3.06
N CYS A 229 12.98 4.94 3.07
CA CYS A 229 13.37 6.28 3.50
C CYS A 229 13.74 6.31 4.99
N GLU A 230 12.97 5.65 5.84
CA GLU A 230 13.21 5.55 7.28
C GLU A 230 14.49 4.74 7.57
N LEU A 231 14.69 3.61 6.91
CA LEU A 231 15.88 2.77 7.04
C LEU A 231 17.15 3.49 6.59
N SER A 232 17.09 4.11 5.41
CA SER A 232 18.26 4.79 4.81
C SER A 232 18.53 6.16 5.40
N GLY A 233 17.52 6.82 5.96
CA GLY A 233 17.59 8.20 6.45
C GLY A 233 17.59 9.26 5.35
N PHE A 234 17.34 8.88 4.08
CA PHE A 234 17.22 9.81 2.96
C PHE A 234 15.77 10.10 2.63
N ALA A 235 15.46 11.35 2.29
CA ALA A 235 14.17 11.67 1.71
C ALA A 235 14.04 11.03 0.32
N ARG A 236 12.82 10.64 -0.05
CA ARG A 236 12.53 9.98 -1.32
C ARG A 236 13.04 10.77 -2.54
N ASP A 237 12.76 12.07 -2.58
CA ASP A 237 13.18 12.95 -3.68
C ASP A 237 14.71 13.03 -3.79
N ALA A 238 15.42 12.81 -2.68
CA ALA A 238 16.86 12.71 -2.66
C ALA A 238 17.40 11.36 -3.13
N MET A 239 16.56 10.31 -3.12
CA MET A 239 16.93 8.95 -3.54
C MET A 239 16.61 8.69 -5.02
N VAL A 240 15.43 9.10 -5.47
CA VAL A 240 14.97 8.87 -6.85
C VAL A 240 15.93 9.50 -7.86
N GLY A 241 16.32 8.72 -8.87
CA GLY A 241 17.28 9.11 -9.90
C GLY A 241 18.75 8.90 -9.55
N ARG A 242 19.09 8.64 -8.27
CA ARG A 242 20.47 8.30 -7.87
C ARG A 242 20.84 6.87 -8.25
N ASP A 243 22.13 6.61 -8.33
CA ASP A 243 22.67 5.28 -8.50
C ASP A 243 22.48 4.47 -7.20
N SER A 244 21.81 3.33 -7.28
CA SER A 244 21.54 2.47 -6.13
C SER A 244 22.81 1.91 -5.48
N ARG A 245 23.94 1.88 -6.22
CA ARG A 245 25.23 1.39 -5.73
C ARG A 245 25.86 2.32 -4.68
N GLN A 246 25.50 3.59 -4.64
CA GLN A 246 25.99 4.56 -3.65
C GLN A 246 25.58 4.25 -2.20
N PHE A 247 24.56 3.42 -2.02
CA PHE A 247 24.07 3.01 -0.70
C PHE A 247 24.81 1.78 -0.14
N TRP A 248 25.80 1.28 -0.88
CA TRP A 248 26.64 0.17 -0.45
C TRP A 248 28.02 0.69 -0.09
N PRO A 249 28.57 0.36 1.07
CA PRO A 249 29.94 0.74 1.40
C PRO A 249 30.92 0.06 0.44
N ASP A 250 31.85 0.83 -0.11
CA ASP A 250 32.87 0.34 -1.06
C ASP A 250 33.79 -0.75 -0.46
N SER A 251 33.85 -0.86 0.85
CA SER A 251 34.63 -1.85 1.58
C SER A 251 34.07 -2.00 2.99
N GLY A 252 33.25 -3.00 3.21
CA GLY A 252 32.99 -3.50 4.58
C GLY A 252 34.23 -4.19 5.14
N PRO A 253 34.31 -4.44 6.47
CA PRO A 253 35.42 -5.15 7.11
C PRO A 253 35.74 -6.52 6.53
N SER A 254 34.86 -7.07 5.71
CA SER A 254 35.00 -8.37 5.02
C SER A 254 35.26 -8.26 3.52
N GLY A 255 35.54 -7.06 2.96
CA GLY A 255 35.76 -6.90 1.51
C GLY A 255 34.54 -7.27 0.66
N ALA A 256 33.36 -7.33 1.26
CA ALA A 256 32.12 -7.70 0.58
C ALA A 256 31.63 -6.53 -0.26
N ALA A 257 32.11 -6.48 -1.50
CA ALA A 257 31.44 -5.74 -2.56
C ALA A 257 29.94 -6.12 -2.60
N ARG A 258 29.09 -5.21 -3.08
CA ARG A 258 27.66 -5.53 -3.36
C ARG A 258 27.57 -6.96 -3.91
N PRO A 259 26.83 -7.87 -3.26
CA PRO A 259 26.75 -9.22 -3.75
C PRO A 259 26.10 -9.20 -5.14
N GLU A 260 26.89 -9.49 -6.15
CA GLU A 260 26.33 -9.67 -7.48
C GLU A 260 25.41 -10.89 -7.48
N PRO A 261 24.22 -10.78 -8.10
CA PRO A 261 23.36 -11.95 -8.21
C PRO A 261 24.09 -13.05 -8.96
N SER A 262 24.11 -14.25 -8.37
CA SER A 262 24.68 -15.42 -9.03
C SER A 262 24.03 -15.64 -10.41
N PRO A 263 24.69 -16.31 -11.36
CA PRO A 263 24.07 -16.65 -12.64
C PRO A 263 22.74 -17.40 -12.49
N GLU A 264 22.62 -18.24 -11.45
CA GLU A 264 21.39 -18.95 -11.12
C GLU A 264 20.30 -17.99 -10.58
N ALA A 265 20.66 -17.03 -9.75
CA ALA A 265 19.75 -16.01 -9.26
C ALA A 265 19.28 -15.08 -10.38
N ARG A 266 20.10 -14.81 -11.39
CA ARG A 266 19.68 -14.09 -12.62
C ARG A 266 18.71 -14.93 -13.45
N ALA A 267 18.87 -16.25 -13.49
CA ALA A 267 17.98 -17.17 -14.22
C ALA A 267 16.67 -17.41 -13.48
N THR A 268 16.70 -17.58 -12.15
CA THR A 268 15.49 -17.75 -11.31
C THR A 268 14.79 -16.43 -10.98
N GLY A 269 15.45 -15.30 -11.23
CA GLY A 269 14.92 -13.95 -10.98
C GLY A 269 14.89 -13.55 -9.50
N ILE A 270 15.43 -14.37 -8.59
CA ILE A 270 15.44 -14.10 -7.14
C ILE A 270 16.84 -14.31 -6.57
N SER A 271 17.34 -13.31 -5.86
CA SER A 271 18.60 -13.41 -5.06
C SER A 271 18.31 -12.95 -3.64
N ARG A 272 18.76 -13.74 -2.66
CA ARG A 272 18.67 -13.38 -1.24
C ARG A 272 20.05 -13.44 -0.61
N VAL A 273 20.42 -12.37 0.08
CA VAL A 273 21.68 -12.28 0.82
C VAL A 273 21.39 -11.78 2.22
N LEU A 274 21.94 -12.46 3.23
CA LEU A 274 21.73 -12.13 4.63
C LEU A 274 22.89 -11.28 5.16
N SER A 275 22.55 -10.34 6.04
CA SER A 275 23.50 -9.53 6.82
C SER A 275 24.52 -8.77 5.97
N VAL A 276 24.02 -8.07 4.94
CA VAL A 276 24.85 -7.18 4.13
C VAL A 276 24.96 -5.79 4.77
N PRO A 277 26.13 -5.14 4.69
CA PRO A 277 26.28 -3.78 5.19
C PRO A 277 25.52 -2.79 4.29
N PHE A 278 24.77 -1.89 4.91
CA PHE A 278 23.98 -0.84 4.25
C PHE A 278 24.32 0.53 4.86
N MET A 279 24.66 1.51 4.03
CA MET A 279 25.08 2.82 4.48
C MET A 279 23.88 3.78 4.54
N THR A 280 23.68 4.39 5.69
CA THR A 280 22.62 5.39 5.93
C THR A 280 23.11 6.81 5.62
N ALA A 281 22.19 7.76 5.54
CA ALA A 281 22.47 9.20 5.33
C ALA A 281 23.40 9.79 6.41
N SER A 282 23.37 9.26 7.63
CA SER A 282 24.25 9.69 8.72
C SER A 282 25.67 9.09 8.66
N GLY A 283 25.97 8.28 7.63
CA GLY A 283 27.23 7.54 7.53
C GLY A 283 27.30 6.30 8.42
N ARG A 284 26.21 5.94 9.12
CA ARG A 284 26.14 4.74 9.93
C ARG A 284 25.91 3.52 9.03
N THR A 285 26.62 2.44 9.31
CA THR A 285 26.42 1.15 8.64
C THR A 285 25.47 0.28 9.45
N LEU A 286 24.39 -0.19 8.80
CA LEU A 286 23.45 -1.15 9.36
C LEU A 286 23.66 -2.52 8.70
N ALA A 287 23.40 -3.59 9.43
CA ALA A 287 23.29 -4.91 8.83
C ALA A 287 21.86 -5.13 8.35
N VAL A 288 21.69 -5.41 7.06
CA VAL A 288 20.35 -5.66 6.48
C VAL A 288 20.34 -7.02 5.76
N ASP A 289 19.19 -7.66 5.81
CA ASP A 289 18.90 -8.80 4.94
C ASP A 289 18.34 -8.25 3.63
N CYS A 290 18.98 -8.57 2.52
CA CYS A 290 18.63 -8.07 1.20
C CYS A 290 18.02 -9.18 0.34
N SER A 291 16.85 -8.93 -0.21
CA SER A 291 16.21 -9.79 -1.23
C SER A 291 16.03 -9.00 -2.50
N ARG A 292 16.45 -9.56 -3.63
CA ARG A 292 16.42 -8.90 -4.94
C ARG A 292 15.63 -9.75 -5.92
N ARG A 293 14.73 -9.12 -6.65
CA ARG A 293 13.94 -9.77 -7.71
C ARG A 293 14.02 -8.97 -9.00
N PHE A 294 14.27 -9.65 -10.09
CA PHE A 294 14.27 -9.07 -11.43
C PHE A 294 12.95 -9.33 -12.13
N VAL A 295 12.34 -8.26 -12.65
CA VAL A 295 11.06 -8.29 -13.34
C VAL A 295 11.20 -7.58 -14.67
N ALA A 296 10.77 -8.24 -15.77
CA ALA A 296 10.69 -7.61 -17.08
C ALA A 296 9.26 -7.10 -17.32
N TYR A 297 9.11 -5.81 -17.64
CA TYR A 297 7.83 -5.22 -17.99
C TYR A 297 7.98 -4.24 -19.16
N ARG A 298 7.18 -4.40 -20.19
CA ARG A 298 7.20 -3.58 -21.42
C ARG A 298 8.60 -3.41 -22.03
N GLY A 299 9.39 -4.48 -22.06
CA GLY A 299 10.74 -4.48 -22.65
C GLY A 299 11.82 -3.82 -21.80
N ARG A 300 11.51 -3.36 -20.58
CA ARG A 300 12.47 -2.86 -19.59
C ARG A 300 12.62 -3.85 -18.44
N ARG A 301 13.82 -3.90 -17.87
CA ARG A 301 14.12 -4.74 -16.72
C ARG A 301 14.18 -3.90 -15.46
N TYR A 302 13.47 -4.35 -14.45
CA TYR A 302 13.42 -3.71 -13.14
C TYR A 302 14.01 -4.65 -12.10
N GLU A 303 14.70 -4.09 -11.15
CA GLU A 303 15.18 -4.78 -9.96
C GLU A 303 14.38 -4.26 -8.76
N ILE A 304 13.62 -5.14 -8.12
CA ILE A 304 12.92 -4.87 -6.88
C ILE A 304 13.82 -5.37 -5.75
N VAL A 305 14.25 -4.46 -4.89
CA VAL A 305 15.11 -4.75 -3.75
C VAL A 305 14.32 -4.55 -2.48
N ILE A 306 14.33 -5.56 -1.63
CA ILE A 306 13.69 -5.52 -0.30
C ILE A 306 14.80 -5.61 0.72
N TYR A 307 14.85 -4.62 1.62
CA TYR A 307 15.76 -4.59 2.75
C TYR A 307 14.99 -4.77 4.05
N ARG A 308 15.53 -5.60 4.93
CA ARG A 308 15.02 -5.79 6.28
C ARG A 308 16.16 -5.59 7.26
N ASP A 309 15.95 -4.80 8.31
CA ASP A 309 16.92 -4.66 9.39
C ASP A 309 17.20 -6.04 10.01
N ALA A 310 18.48 -6.42 10.07
CA ALA A 310 18.93 -7.68 10.64
C ALA A 310 19.31 -7.56 12.12
N GLY A 311 19.23 -6.38 12.72
CA GLY A 311 19.68 -6.10 14.09
C GLY A 311 19.03 -7.01 15.12
N GLU A 312 17.69 -7.09 15.13
CA GLU A 312 16.98 -7.97 16.07
C GLU A 312 17.29 -9.45 15.86
N ARG A 313 17.40 -9.89 14.59
CA ARG A 313 17.74 -11.27 14.27
C ARG A 313 19.14 -11.62 14.74
N LEU A 314 20.13 -10.75 14.47
CA LEU A 314 21.52 -10.97 14.88
C LEU A 314 21.65 -10.97 16.41
N ALA A 315 21.01 -10.04 17.10
CA ALA A 315 20.98 -10.02 18.57
C ALA A 315 20.33 -11.29 19.15
N ALA A 316 19.24 -11.77 18.55
CA ALA A 316 18.60 -13.01 18.98
C ALA A 316 19.47 -14.26 18.70
N GLU A 317 20.21 -14.28 17.57
CA GLU A 317 21.16 -15.35 17.27
C GLU A 317 22.34 -15.35 18.25
N GLU A 318 22.86 -14.18 18.59
CA GLU A 318 23.96 -14.03 19.56
C GLU A 318 23.51 -14.49 20.96
N ALA A 319 22.36 -14.04 21.43
CA ALA A 319 21.78 -14.49 22.69
C ALA A 319 21.54 -16.02 22.73
N ARG A 320 21.08 -16.60 21.61
CA ARG A 320 20.93 -18.07 21.50
C ARG A 320 22.27 -18.81 21.56
N ARG A 321 23.30 -18.29 20.88
CA ARG A 321 24.68 -18.88 20.93
C ARG A 321 25.23 -18.81 22.33
N GLU A 322 25.08 -17.68 23.02
CA GLU A 322 25.51 -17.50 24.39
C GLU A 322 24.78 -18.47 25.34
N ALA A 323 23.46 -18.56 25.23
CA ALA A 323 22.66 -19.51 26.01
C ALA A 323 23.02 -20.97 25.74
N ALA A 324 23.32 -21.33 24.49
CA ALA A 324 23.78 -22.69 24.14
C ALA A 324 25.16 -22.99 24.71
N SER A 325 26.09 -22.04 24.68
CA SER A 325 27.42 -22.17 25.27
C SER A 325 27.33 -22.35 26.79
N LEU A 326 26.53 -21.52 27.47
CA LEU A 326 26.27 -21.65 28.91
C LEU A 326 25.69 -23.02 29.28
N ARG A 327 24.69 -23.50 28.49
CA ARG A 327 24.11 -24.83 28.70
C ARG A 327 25.16 -25.96 28.59
N SER A 328 26.02 -25.87 27.58
CA SER A 328 27.11 -26.88 27.39
C SER A 328 28.07 -26.87 28.54
N VAL A 329 28.51 -25.70 29.01
CA VAL A 329 29.41 -25.56 30.17
C VAL A 329 28.74 -26.10 31.44
N ASN A 330 27.46 -25.77 31.68
CA ASN A 330 26.74 -26.27 32.85
C ASN A 330 26.58 -27.81 32.85
N LEU A 331 26.28 -28.41 31.70
CA LEU A 331 26.18 -29.86 31.56
C LEU A 331 27.51 -30.54 31.86
N LEU A 332 28.59 -29.99 31.34
CA LEU A 332 29.96 -30.52 31.63
C LEU A 332 30.33 -30.36 33.11
N ALA A 333 30.00 -29.20 33.69
CA ALA A 333 30.21 -28.92 35.11
C ALA A 333 29.45 -29.90 36.02
N GLN A 334 28.18 -30.16 35.71
CA GLN A 334 27.35 -31.11 36.45
C GLN A 334 27.88 -32.55 36.35
N ALA A 335 28.28 -32.99 35.16
CA ALA A 335 28.84 -34.31 34.96
C ALA A 335 30.15 -34.46 35.74
N ALA A 336 31.07 -33.51 35.62
CA ALA A 336 32.32 -33.49 36.34
C ALA A 336 32.12 -33.44 37.87
N ALA A 337 31.16 -32.61 38.34
CA ALA A 337 30.83 -32.55 39.75
C ALA A 337 30.34 -33.89 40.30
N HIS A 338 29.50 -34.59 39.54
CA HIS A 338 29.02 -35.91 39.94
C HIS A 338 30.13 -36.96 40.03
N GLU A 339 31.01 -36.99 39.02
CA GLU A 339 32.15 -37.90 39.00
C GLU A 339 33.16 -37.61 40.10
N ILE A 340 33.37 -36.33 40.47
CA ILE A 340 34.30 -35.95 41.56
C ILE A 340 33.68 -36.18 42.93
N ASN A 341 32.40 -35.85 43.12
CA ASN A 341 31.73 -35.97 44.42
C ASN A 341 31.61 -37.42 44.89
N ASN A 342 31.47 -38.39 43.98
CA ASN A 342 31.36 -39.82 44.35
C ASN A 342 32.62 -40.31 45.09
N PRO A 343 33.85 -40.28 44.55
CA PRO A 343 35.03 -40.69 45.28
C PRO A 343 35.33 -39.79 46.49
N LEU A 344 35.02 -38.47 46.39
CA LEU A 344 35.22 -37.53 47.47
C LEU A 344 34.35 -37.86 48.69
N ALA A 345 33.10 -38.30 48.52
CA ALA A 345 32.22 -38.74 49.59
C ALA A 345 32.80 -39.95 50.32
N ILE A 346 33.41 -40.90 49.60
CA ILE A 346 34.06 -42.06 50.17
C ILE A 346 35.27 -41.65 51.01
N ILE A 347 36.13 -40.79 50.44
CA ILE A 347 37.35 -40.28 51.15
C ILE A 347 36.96 -39.56 52.43
N MET A 348 35.97 -38.66 52.35
CA MET A 348 35.48 -37.87 53.49
C MET A 348 34.89 -38.80 54.59
N GLY A 349 34.09 -39.81 54.17
CA GLY A 349 33.47 -40.76 55.07
C GLY A 349 34.51 -41.57 55.85
N TYR A 350 35.53 -42.12 55.15
CA TYR A 350 36.62 -42.83 55.83
C TYR A 350 37.44 -41.87 56.67
N SER A 351 37.75 -40.67 56.21
CA SER A 351 38.47 -39.67 57.02
C SER A 351 37.78 -39.36 58.34
N GLN A 352 36.42 -39.24 58.29
CA GLN A 352 35.63 -39.04 59.49
C GLN A 352 35.61 -40.22 60.44
N LEU A 353 35.45 -41.44 59.91
CA LEU A 353 35.54 -42.67 60.75
C LEU A 353 36.86 -42.81 61.42
N LEU A 354 37.96 -42.41 60.77
CA LEU A 354 39.32 -42.43 61.36
C LEU A 354 39.45 -41.33 62.41
N GLU A 355 38.93 -40.16 62.18
CA GLU A 355 38.94 -39.03 63.19
C GLU A 355 38.12 -39.37 64.42
N ASP A 356 37.01 -40.10 64.30
CA ASP A 356 36.18 -40.54 65.43
C ASP A 356 36.83 -41.66 66.25
N ARG A 357 37.78 -42.47 65.66
CA ARG A 357 38.42 -43.60 66.32
C ARG A 357 39.84 -43.34 66.85
N LEU A 358 40.52 -42.32 66.34
CA LEU A 358 41.89 -42.01 66.70
C LEU A 358 41.91 -40.85 67.69
N PRO A 359 42.76 -40.90 68.73
CA PRO A 359 42.92 -39.82 69.66
C PRO A 359 43.38 -38.53 68.94
N ALA A 360 42.90 -37.41 69.36
CA ALA A 360 43.13 -36.11 68.66
C ALA A 360 44.67 -35.72 68.69
N GLU A 361 45.41 -36.24 69.55
CA GLU A 361 46.85 -35.90 69.78
C GLU A 361 47.82 -36.79 68.97
N THR A 362 47.32 -37.78 68.25
CA THR A 362 48.10 -38.63 67.39
C THR A 362 48.35 -38.01 66.00
N GLU A 363 49.49 -38.34 65.39
CA GLU A 363 49.83 -37.92 64.02
C GLU A 363 48.77 -38.37 63.02
N GLU A 364 48.31 -39.64 63.14
CA GLU A 364 47.27 -40.22 62.28
C GLU A 364 45.96 -39.51 62.42
N GLY A 365 45.54 -39.09 63.64
CA GLY A 365 44.37 -38.24 63.86
C GLY A 365 44.49 -36.85 63.17
N GLY A 366 45.74 -36.32 63.19
CA GLY A 366 46.08 -35.10 62.46
C GLY A 366 45.93 -35.24 60.96
N TRP A 367 46.34 -36.34 60.38
CA TRP A 367 46.20 -36.66 58.95
C TRP A 367 44.73 -36.79 58.55
N ALA A 368 43.92 -37.50 59.34
CA ALA A 368 42.46 -37.65 59.09
C ALA A 368 41.75 -36.31 59.03
N ARG A 369 42.02 -35.39 59.98
CA ARG A 369 41.47 -34.01 59.99
C ARG A 369 41.94 -33.23 58.78
N THR A 370 43.20 -33.37 58.35
CA THR A 370 43.74 -32.68 57.18
C THR A 370 43.04 -33.14 55.86
N CYS A 371 42.88 -34.49 55.70
CA CYS A 371 42.17 -35.08 54.58
C CYS A 371 40.70 -34.61 54.51
N ARG A 372 40.01 -34.60 55.66
CA ARG A 372 38.60 -34.12 55.72
C ARG A 372 38.50 -32.65 55.36
N ARG A 373 39.41 -31.78 55.82
CA ARG A 373 39.45 -30.36 55.52
C ARG A 373 39.75 -30.13 54.03
N ALA A 374 40.68 -30.89 53.45
CA ALA A 374 40.98 -30.84 52.03
C ALA A 374 39.76 -31.27 51.18
N GLY A 375 39.08 -32.35 51.59
CA GLY A 375 37.86 -32.80 50.95
C GLY A 375 36.73 -31.76 50.98
N GLY A 376 36.55 -31.05 52.10
CA GLY A 376 35.64 -29.95 52.23
C GLY A 376 35.90 -28.83 51.22
N ARG A 377 37.20 -28.44 51.07
CA ARG A 377 37.59 -27.40 50.08
C ARG A 377 37.32 -27.84 48.64
N ILE A 378 37.55 -29.12 48.29
CA ILE A 378 37.25 -29.66 46.96
C ILE A 378 35.74 -29.64 46.75
N ARG A 379 34.94 -30.09 47.69
CA ARG A 379 33.46 -30.07 47.59
C ARG A 379 32.92 -28.65 47.34
N ASP A 380 33.46 -27.65 48.07
CA ASP A 380 33.06 -26.26 47.92
C ASP A 380 33.47 -25.69 46.55
N ALA A 381 34.62 -26.07 46.01
CA ALA A 381 35.07 -25.70 44.68
C ALA A 381 34.18 -26.31 43.59
N VAL A 382 33.83 -27.60 43.71
CA VAL A 382 32.89 -28.27 42.81
C VAL A 382 31.51 -27.70 42.89
N GLY A 383 31.04 -27.29 44.11
CA GLY A 383 29.76 -26.61 44.30
C GLY A 383 29.68 -25.25 43.59
N ARG A 384 30.81 -24.53 43.48
CA ARG A 384 30.86 -23.28 42.68
C ARG A 384 30.78 -23.60 41.18
N LEU A 385 31.38 -24.66 40.69
CA LEU A 385 31.29 -25.04 39.27
C LEU A 385 29.85 -25.29 38.84
N ASN A 386 29.00 -25.84 39.70
CA ASN A 386 27.59 -26.11 39.42
C ASN A 386 26.70 -24.84 39.37
N ARG A 387 27.21 -23.68 39.75
CA ARG A 387 26.46 -22.40 39.79
C ARG A 387 26.99 -21.40 38.79
N ILE A 388 27.51 -21.85 37.65
CA ILE A 388 27.99 -20.97 36.59
C ILE A 388 26.78 -20.34 35.89
N VAL A 389 26.62 -19.04 35.98
CA VAL A 389 25.54 -18.25 35.33
C VAL A 389 26.02 -17.44 34.14
N ARG A 390 27.33 -17.23 34.02
CA ARG A 390 27.98 -16.53 32.90
C ARG A 390 29.36 -17.09 32.66
N ILE A 391 29.93 -16.88 31.49
CA ILE A 391 31.28 -17.32 31.15
C ILE A 391 32.19 -16.10 31.22
N GLU A 392 33.07 -16.06 32.24
CA GLU A 392 34.13 -15.08 32.31
C GLU A 392 35.49 -15.84 32.21
N SER A 393 36.38 -15.33 31.37
CA SER A 393 37.73 -15.87 31.23
C SER A 393 38.74 -14.91 31.85
N THR A 394 39.75 -15.48 32.56
CA THR A 394 40.88 -14.71 33.03
C THR A 394 41.97 -14.71 31.98
N GLU A 395 42.41 -13.53 31.54
CA GLU A 395 43.61 -13.40 30.71
C GLU A 395 44.86 -13.73 31.57
N GLN A 396 45.53 -14.84 31.24
CA GLN A 396 46.84 -15.15 31.78
C GLN A 396 47.91 -14.55 30.89
N SER A 397 48.88 -13.83 31.51
CA SER A 397 50.10 -13.37 30.84
C SER A 397 50.95 -14.55 30.42
N GLY A 398 50.86 -14.92 29.14
CA GLY A 398 51.69 -16.00 28.58
C GLY A 398 50.98 -16.85 27.52
N ALA A 399 51.66 -17.79 26.93
CA ALA A 399 51.24 -18.62 25.80
C ALA A 399 50.13 -19.68 26.09
N LEU A 400 49.41 -19.59 27.20
CA LEU A 400 48.33 -20.51 27.57
C LEU A 400 46.96 -19.94 27.18
N PRO A 401 46.02 -20.78 26.72
CA PRO A 401 44.68 -20.35 26.39
C PRO A 401 43.94 -19.81 27.64
N PRO A 402 42.99 -18.85 27.46
CA PRO A 402 42.23 -18.30 28.57
C PRO A 402 41.46 -19.37 29.34
N ILE A 403 41.54 -19.32 30.67
CA ILE A 403 40.87 -20.28 31.58
C ILE A 403 39.58 -19.65 32.11
N LEU A 404 38.54 -20.47 32.26
CA LEU A 404 37.27 -20.07 32.84
C LEU A 404 37.49 -19.63 34.32
N ASP A 405 37.14 -18.37 34.62
CA ASP A 405 37.12 -17.86 35.99
C ASP A 405 35.82 -18.30 36.69
N THR A 406 35.93 -19.37 37.48
CA THR A 406 34.77 -19.94 38.17
C THR A 406 34.26 -19.06 39.33
N GLU A 407 35.08 -18.17 39.87
CA GLU A 407 34.64 -17.24 40.93
C GLU A 407 33.85 -16.06 40.38
N ARG A 408 34.28 -15.49 39.24
CA ARG A 408 33.59 -14.42 38.56
C ARG A 408 32.36 -14.89 37.74
N SER A 409 32.42 -16.15 37.28
CA SER A 409 31.35 -16.74 36.47
C SER A 409 30.21 -17.31 37.31
N ALA A 410 30.44 -17.60 38.60
CA ALA A 410 29.40 -18.11 39.50
C ALA A 410 28.52 -17.02 40.06
N GLU A 411 27.23 -17.34 40.29
CA GLU A 411 26.29 -16.48 40.97
C GLU A 411 26.77 -16.20 42.41
N LYS A 412 26.78 -14.93 42.84
CA LYS A 412 27.10 -14.58 44.21
C LYS A 412 25.99 -15.14 45.11
N PRO A 413 26.33 -15.80 46.25
CA PRO A 413 25.31 -16.29 47.15
C PRO A 413 24.49 -15.05 47.68
N ASP A 414 23.18 -15.18 47.60
CA ASP A 414 22.26 -14.20 48.16
C ASP A 414 22.49 -14.06 49.66
N PRO A 415 22.88 -12.88 50.19
CA PRO A 415 23.16 -12.68 51.59
C PRO A 415 21.92 -12.87 52.48
N ASP A 416 20.69 -12.74 51.94
CA ASP A 416 19.43 -12.82 52.67
C ASP A 416 18.79 -14.24 52.69
N ALA A 417 19.40 -15.25 52.05
CA ALA A 417 18.87 -16.60 52.08
C ALA A 417 19.15 -17.41 53.39
N ARG A 418 19.65 -16.77 54.44
CA ARG A 418 19.89 -17.40 55.76
C ARG A 418 18.89 -16.97 56.84
N GLY A 419 17.63 -16.90 56.48
CA GLY A 419 16.59 -16.54 57.46
C GLY A 419 15.21 -17.15 57.09
N GLY A 420 15.08 -18.46 57.22
CA GLY A 420 13.82 -19.15 57.04
C GLY A 420 13.90 -20.54 57.59
#